data_db0c8bb86f2a5d0a1b65fa146562f4d7
#
_entry.id   db0c8bb86f2a5d0a1b65fa146562f4d7
#
_cell.length_a   1.000
_cell.length_b   1.000
_cell.length_c   1.000
_cell.angle_alpha   90.00
_cell.angle_beta   90.00
_cell.angle_gamma   90.00
#
_symmetry.space_group_name_H-M   'P 1'
#
loop_
_entity.id
_entity.type
_entity.pdbx_description
1 polymer ?
#
loop_
_entity_poly.entity_id
_entity_poly.type
_entity_poly.pdbx_seq_one_letter_code
_entity_poly.pdbx_strand_id
1 'polypeptide(L)'
;MKLYLSTTSPYSRLALIAAMRSGHTNLQLHYVLPWENPADLLAVNPYSQIPALHCDDGNILSETLIIMNYLDDRVLRGGCTCARAAYGIATINQAVRAFALNMHQPANSIPHPHIARSREALARALPHAPQLESQSDDWGHIILGNGLNYVRMRLPDIYAAHVSRDNQTAV
;
A
#
# COMPACT_ATOMS: atom_id res chain seq x y z
N MET A 1 -6.72 -20.68 0.87
CA MET A 1 -5.63 -19.69 0.86
C MET A 1 -5.51 -18.99 2.21
N LYS A 2 -4.31 -18.54 2.59
CA LYS A 2 -4.06 -17.79 3.83
C LYS A 2 -3.28 -16.49 3.53
N LEU A 3 -3.83 -15.34 3.92
CA LEU A 3 -3.21 -14.04 3.72
C LEU A 3 -2.61 -13.53 5.03
N TYR A 4 -1.31 -13.28 5.03
CA TYR A 4 -0.59 -12.63 6.13
C TYR A 4 -0.63 -11.12 5.92
N LEU A 5 -1.07 -10.37 6.94
CA LEU A 5 -1.37 -8.95 6.82
C LEU A 5 -1.26 -8.23 8.17
N SER A 6 -1.31 -6.90 8.14
CA SER A 6 -1.56 -6.10 9.35
C SER A 6 -2.66 -5.06 9.10
N THR A 7 -3.26 -4.58 10.16
CA THR A 7 -4.38 -3.63 10.10
C THR A 7 -3.97 -2.24 9.61
N THR A 8 -2.70 -1.88 9.75
CA THR A 8 -2.20 -0.53 9.47
C THR A 8 -1.47 -0.42 8.13
N SER A 9 -1.18 -1.55 7.48
CA SER A 9 -0.44 -1.58 6.22
C SER A 9 -1.32 -1.18 5.03
N PRO A 10 -0.93 -0.18 4.23
CA PRO A 10 -1.65 0.17 3.01
C PRO A 10 -1.55 -0.93 1.95
N TYR A 11 -0.49 -1.70 1.96
CA TYR A 11 -0.26 -2.84 1.09
C TYR A 11 -1.20 -4.01 1.41
N SER A 12 -1.33 -4.34 2.71
CA SER A 12 -2.26 -5.36 3.18
C SER A 12 -3.71 -5.00 2.86
N ARG A 13 -4.08 -3.74 2.99
CA ARG A 13 -5.41 -3.24 2.65
C ARG A 13 -5.74 -3.50 1.18
N LEU A 14 -4.80 -3.23 0.27
CA LEU A 14 -5.00 -3.47 -1.16
C LEU A 14 -5.21 -4.95 -1.48
N ALA A 15 -4.40 -5.84 -0.91
CA ALA A 15 -4.58 -7.29 -1.08
C ALA A 15 -5.94 -7.76 -0.54
N LEU A 16 -6.37 -7.24 0.60
CA LEU A 16 -7.68 -7.56 1.18
C LEU A 16 -8.83 -7.06 0.30
N ILE A 17 -8.75 -5.83 -0.23
CA ILE A 17 -9.75 -5.29 -1.17
C ILE A 17 -9.82 -6.17 -2.43
N ALA A 18 -8.68 -6.62 -2.97
CA ALA A 18 -8.65 -7.50 -4.14
C ALA A 18 -9.38 -8.82 -3.84
N ALA A 19 -9.09 -9.45 -2.70
CA ALA A 19 -9.76 -10.68 -2.29
C ALA A 19 -11.27 -10.51 -2.14
N MET A 20 -11.72 -9.42 -1.51
CA MET A 20 -13.15 -9.13 -1.32
C MET A 20 -13.88 -8.88 -2.63
N ARG A 21 -13.29 -8.11 -3.54
CA ARG A 21 -13.89 -7.76 -4.85
C ARG A 21 -13.99 -8.95 -5.80
N SER A 22 -13.11 -9.93 -5.63
CA SER A 22 -13.08 -11.16 -6.45
C SER A 22 -13.84 -12.31 -5.83
N GLY A 23 -14.52 -12.09 -4.69
CA GLY A 23 -15.36 -13.10 -4.06
C GLY A 23 -14.59 -14.20 -3.32
N HIS A 24 -13.34 -14.00 -2.96
CA HIS A 24 -12.55 -14.94 -2.16
C HIS A 24 -12.97 -14.95 -0.68
N THR A 25 -14.20 -15.39 -0.40
CA THR A 25 -14.78 -15.39 0.94
C THR A 25 -14.15 -16.39 1.91
N ASN A 26 -13.49 -17.43 1.39
CA ASN A 26 -12.81 -18.47 2.19
C ASN A 26 -11.34 -18.16 2.46
N LEU A 27 -10.91 -16.93 2.26
CA LEU A 27 -9.54 -16.51 2.56
C LEU A 27 -9.34 -16.42 4.07
N GLN A 28 -8.42 -17.21 4.62
CA GLN A 28 -8.02 -17.11 6.02
C GLN A 28 -7.13 -15.88 6.23
N LEU A 29 -7.55 -14.95 7.08
CA LEU A 29 -6.76 -13.77 7.44
C LEU A 29 -5.88 -14.08 8.65
N HIS A 30 -4.58 -13.81 8.53
CA HIS A 30 -3.59 -14.02 9.58
C HIS A 30 -2.85 -12.71 9.88
N TYR A 31 -3.22 -12.09 10.99
CA TYR A 31 -2.65 -10.81 11.40
C TYR A 31 -1.31 -11.01 12.10
N VAL A 32 -0.29 -10.27 11.62
CA VAL A 32 1.09 -10.33 12.13
C VAL A 32 1.68 -8.92 12.30
N LEU A 33 2.70 -8.84 13.14
CA LEU A 33 3.54 -7.64 13.29
C LEU A 33 4.90 -7.91 12.62
N PRO A 34 5.11 -7.47 11.37
CA PRO A 34 6.30 -7.84 10.59
C PRO A 34 7.62 -7.36 11.23
N TRP A 35 7.56 -6.28 12.02
CA TRP A 35 8.71 -5.73 12.72
C TRP A 35 9.26 -6.65 13.83
N GLU A 36 8.46 -7.60 14.30
CA GLU A 36 8.86 -8.60 15.32
C GLU A 36 9.46 -9.86 14.69
N ASN A 37 9.50 -9.94 13.36
CA ASN A 37 9.97 -11.12 12.62
C ASN A 37 9.34 -12.43 13.12
N PRO A 38 8.00 -12.53 13.19
CA PRO A 38 7.36 -13.71 13.74
C PRO A 38 7.66 -14.94 12.88
N ALA A 39 7.93 -16.06 13.54
CA ALA A 39 8.42 -17.29 12.90
C ALA A 39 7.48 -17.83 11.81
N ASP A 40 6.17 -17.66 11.99
CA ASP A 40 5.15 -18.07 11.03
C ASP A 40 5.11 -17.20 9.76
N LEU A 41 5.42 -15.89 9.89
CA LEU A 41 5.62 -15.02 8.73
C LEU A 41 6.94 -15.35 8.03
N LEU A 42 8.03 -15.55 8.77
CA LEU A 42 9.34 -15.89 8.20
C LEU A 42 9.31 -17.22 7.44
N ALA A 43 8.49 -18.17 7.86
CA ALA A 43 8.30 -19.43 7.16
C ALA A 43 7.69 -19.28 5.76
N VAL A 44 6.87 -18.24 5.52
CA VAL A 44 6.24 -17.97 4.23
C VAL A 44 6.90 -16.81 3.47
N ASN A 45 7.47 -15.84 4.18
CA ASN A 45 8.21 -14.75 3.56
C ASN A 45 9.46 -14.41 4.39
N PRO A 46 10.64 -14.92 3.98
CA PRO A 46 11.89 -14.67 4.71
C PRO A 46 12.29 -13.19 4.84
N TYR A 47 11.73 -12.31 4.00
CA TYR A 47 11.93 -10.85 4.10
C TYR A 47 11.08 -10.20 5.20
N SER A 48 10.25 -10.97 5.92
CA SER A 48 9.33 -10.46 6.95
C SER A 48 8.45 -9.31 6.45
N GLN A 49 7.98 -9.41 5.21
CA GLN A 49 7.14 -8.38 4.58
C GLN A 49 5.71 -8.87 4.38
N ILE A 50 4.78 -7.96 4.48
CA ILE A 50 3.35 -8.16 4.25
C ILE A 50 2.83 -7.18 3.19
N PRO A 51 1.79 -7.59 2.40
CA PRO A 51 1.10 -8.88 2.43
C PRO A 51 1.95 -10.03 1.91
N ALA A 52 1.66 -11.24 2.41
CA ALA A 52 2.13 -12.50 1.83
C ALA A 52 0.93 -13.46 1.72
N LEU A 53 0.78 -14.12 0.59
CA LEU A 53 -0.33 -15.03 0.31
C LEU A 53 0.20 -16.46 0.16
N HIS A 54 -0.26 -17.36 1.03
CA HIS A 54 -0.07 -18.80 0.88
C HIS A 54 -1.28 -19.38 0.14
N CYS A 55 -1.07 -19.83 -1.07
CA CYS A 55 -2.09 -20.38 -1.95
C CYS A 55 -2.45 -21.82 -1.59
N ASP A 56 -3.59 -22.32 -2.07
CA ASP A 56 -4.05 -23.68 -1.78
C ASP A 56 -3.19 -24.76 -2.47
N ASP A 57 -2.49 -24.40 -3.55
CA ASP A 57 -1.54 -25.25 -4.26
C ASP A 57 -0.13 -25.30 -3.62
N GLY A 58 0.04 -24.61 -2.47
CA GLY A 58 1.30 -24.53 -1.73
C GLY A 58 2.25 -23.43 -2.21
N ASN A 59 1.95 -22.72 -3.30
CA ASN A 59 2.73 -21.58 -3.74
C ASN A 59 2.60 -20.41 -2.76
N ILE A 60 3.67 -19.62 -2.65
CA ILE A 60 3.69 -18.42 -1.82
C ILE A 60 3.94 -17.21 -2.73
N LEU A 61 3.06 -16.24 -2.61
CA LEU A 61 3.16 -14.98 -3.32
C LEU A 61 3.51 -13.86 -2.37
N SER A 62 4.44 -13.03 -2.76
CA SER A 62 4.73 -11.72 -2.16
C SER A 62 4.58 -10.63 -3.21
N GLU A 63 4.81 -9.36 -2.82
CA GLU A 63 4.55 -8.16 -3.61
C GLU A 63 3.06 -7.90 -3.86
N THR A 64 2.63 -6.73 -3.40
CA THR A 64 1.22 -6.34 -3.36
C THR A 64 0.51 -6.48 -4.70
N LEU A 65 1.10 -5.94 -5.78
CA LEU A 65 0.46 -5.98 -7.10
C LEU A 65 0.40 -7.39 -7.68
N ILE A 66 1.36 -8.25 -7.36
CA ILE A 66 1.35 -9.66 -7.77
C ILE A 66 0.21 -10.39 -7.07
N ILE A 67 0.09 -10.23 -5.75
CA ILE A 67 -1.01 -10.83 -4.97
C ILE A 67 -2.36 -10.32 -5.46
N MET A 68 -2.49 -9.01 -5.66
CA MET A 68 -3.73 -8.42 -6.16
C MET A 68 -4.12 -8.98 -7.52
N ASN A 69 -3.18 -9.05 -8.47
CA ASN A 69 -3.45 -9.54 -9.81
C ASN A 69 -3.72 -11.05 -9.84
N TYR A 70 -3.15 -11.82 -8.91
CA TYR A 70 -3.49 -13.23 -8.74
C TYR A 70 -4.93 -13.41 -8.23
N LEU A 71 -5.36 -12.54 -7.31
CA LEU A 71 -6.71 -12.56 -6.75
C LEU A 71 -7.75 -11.97 -7.71
N ASP A 72 -7.39 -10.95 -8.49
CA ASP A 72 -8.24 -10.29 -9.48
C ASP A 72 -7.42 -9.90 -10.71
N ASP A 73 -7.60 -10.63 -11.79
CA ASP A 73 -6.85 -10.44 -13.04
C ASP A 73 -7.14 -9.10 -13.75
N ARG A 74 -8.10 -8.32 -13.26
CA ARG A 74 -8.42 -6.97 -13.75
C ARG A 74 -7.47 -5.89 -13.22
N VAL A 75 -6.68 -6.18 -12.18
CA VAL A 75 -5.85 -5.18 -11.47
C VAL A 75 -4.86 -4.46 -12.40
N LEU A 76 -4.25 -5.18 -13.33
CA LEU A 76 -3.24 -4.63 -14.24
C LEU A 76 -3.74 -4.59 -15.71
N ARG A 77 -5.04 -4.41 -15.92
CA ARG A 77 -5.62 -4.30 -17.26
C ARG A 77 -5.74 -2.84 -17.70
N GLY A 78 -5.15 -2.55 -18.86
CA GLY A 78 -5.23 -1.25 -19.50
C GLY A 78 -4.20 -0.23 -19.03
N GLY A 79 -3.70 0.57 -19.97
CA GLY A 79 -2.59 1.51 -19.73
C GLY A 79 -2.94 2.62 -18.73
N CYS A 80 -4.17 3.15 -18.79
CA CYS A 80 -4.61 4.20 -17.84
C CYS A 80 -4.70 3.68 -16.41
N THR A 81 -5.28 2.48 -16.22
CA THR A 81 -5.35 1.80 -14.92
C THR A 81 -3.94 1.55 -14.37
N CYS A 82 -3.04 0.98 -15.19
CA CYS A 82 -1.66 0.73 -14.78
C CYS A 82 -0.91 2.02 -14.42
N ALA A 83 -1.10 3.11 -15.16
CA ALA A 83 -0.45 4.38 -14.87
C ALA A 83 -0.90 4.96 -13.51
N ARG A 84 -2.22 4.95 -13.21
CA ARG A 84 -2.74 5.37 -11.91
C ARG A 84 -2.28 4.44 -10.78
N ALA A 85 -2.30 3.13 -11.01
CA ALA A 85 -1.83 2.13 -10.05
C ALA A 85 -0.35 2.33 -9.71
N ALA A 86 0.50 2.53 -10.72
CA ALA A 86 1.92 2.83 -10.52
C ALA A 86 2.13 4.10 -9.70
N TYR A 87 1.34 5.15 -9.98
CA TYR A 87 1.37 6.39 -9.21
C TYR A 87 0.98 6.16 -7.75
N GLY A 88 -0.12 5.44 -7.51
CA GLY A 88 -0.60 5.11 -6.17
C GLY A 88 0.41 4.29 -5.37
N ILE A 89 1.00 3.25 -5.97
CA ILE A 89 2.06 2.43 -5.33
C ILE A 89 3.30 3.26 -5.03
N ALA A 90 3.75 4.11 -5.95
CA ALA A 90 4.88 5.01 -5.71
C ALA A 90 4.60 5.97 -4.54
N THR A 91 3.39 6.50 -4.46
CA THR A 91 2.94 7.34 -3.33
C THR A 91 2.99 6.57 -2.01
N ILE A 92 2.45 5.34 -1.98
CA ILE A 92 2.51 4.46 -0.80
C ILE A 92 3.96 4.22 -0.38
N ASN A 93 4.82 3.85 -1.33
CA ASN A 93 6.23 3.55 -1.05
C ASN A 93 6.96 4.72 -0.39
N GLN A 94 6.76 5.94 -0.89
CA GLN A 94 7.37 7.12 -0.28
C GLN A 94 6.77 7.44 1.10
N ALA A 95 5.45 7.34 1.24
CA ALA A 95 4.78 7.62 2.50
C ALA A 95 5.15 6.61 3.59
N VAL A 96 5.18 5.31 3.26
CA VAL A 96 5.61 4.25 4.19
C VAL A 96 7.06 4.46 4.60
N ARG A 97 7.96 4.76 3.65
CA ARG A 97 9.37 4.99 3.96
C ARG A 97 9.56 6.18 4.91
N ALA A 98 8.91 7.31 4.62
CA ALA A 98 9.00 8.50 5.47
C ALA A 98 8.45 8.24 6.87
N PHE A 99 7.29 7.58 6.97
CA PHE A 99 6.62 7.31 8.24
C PHE A 99 7.35 6.23 9.05
N ALA A 100 7.66 5.08 8.46
CA ALA A 100 8.25 3.95 9.17
C ALA A 100 9.66 4.25 9.67
N LEU A 101 10.51 4.88 8.84
CA LEU A 101 11.84 5.29 9.28
C LEU A 101 11.79 6.29 10.43
N ASN A 102 10.83 7.24 10.39
CA ASN A 102 10.67 8.19 11.48
C ASN A 102 10.17 7.53 12.77
N MET A 103 9.26 6.56 12.64
CA MET A 103 8.67 5.86 13.80
C MET A 103 9.66 4.93 14.50
N HIS A 104 10.57 4.30 13.74
CA HIS A 104 11.49 3.29 14.26
C HIS A 104 12.92 3.79 14.51
N GLN A 105 13.20 5.10 14.31
CA GLN A 105 14.50 5.63 14.65
C GLN A 105 14.67 5.79 16.17
N PRO A 106 15.89 5.61 16.70
CA PRO A 106 16.16 5.84 18.13
C PRO A 106 15.83 7.27 18.55
N ALA A 107 15.35 7.46 19.77
CA ALA A 107 15.12 8.78 20.33
C ALA A 107 16.43 9.60 20.31
N ASN A 108 16.33 10.87 19.95
CA ASN A 108 17.47 11.81 19.83
C ASN A 108 18.54 11.44 18.76
N SER A 109 18.25 10.51 17.86
CA SER A 109 19.13 10.26 16.72
C SER A 109 18.98 11.32 15.64
N ILE A 110 20.01 11.49 14.81
CA ILE A 110 19.91 12.30 13.60
C ILE A 110 18.89 11.62 12.66
N PRO A 111 17.89 12.35 12.13
CA PRO A 111 16.91 11.77 11.23
C PRO A 111 17.57 11.12 10.01
N HIS A 112 17.10 9.92 9.65
CA HIS A 112 17.63 9.23 8.49
C HIS A 112 17.39 10.05 7.21
N PRO A 113 18.39 10.27 6.33
CA PRO A 113 18.25 11.15 5.15
C PRO A 113 17.11 10.79 4.20
N HIS A 114 16.71 9.50 4.16
CA HIS A 114 15.57 9.06 3.36
C HIS A 114 14.23 9.56 3.87
N ILE A 115 14.11 10.02 5.11
CA ILE A 115 12.88 10.64 5.61
C ILE A 115 12.62 11.94 4.86
N ALA A 116 13.59 12.87 4.86
CA ALA A 116 13.50 14.13 4.13
C ALA A 116 13.30 13.89 2.63
N ARG A 117 14.14 13.03 2.03
CA ARG A 117 14.03 12.67 0.61
C ARG A 117 12.65 12.16 0.21
N SER A 118 12.04 11.30 1.01
CA SER A 118 10.71 10.76 0.72
C SER A 118 9.62 11.81 0.87
N ARG A 119 9.70 12.68 1.88
CA ARG A 119 8.78 13.82 2.07
C ARG A 119 8.87 14.81 0.90
N GLU A 120 10.07 15.16 0.46
CA GLU A 120 10.29 16.01 -0.71
C GLU A 120 9.76 15.38 -2.00
N ALA A 121 9.94 14.06 -2.17
CA ALA A 121 9.39 13.34 -3.31
C ALA A 121 7.87 13.41 -3.35
N LEU A 122 7.20 13.23 -2.20
CA LEU A 122 5.75 13.40 -2.08
C LEU A 122 5.34 14.85 -2.37
N ALA A 123 6.04 15.84 -1.84
CA ALA A 123 5.73 17.25 -2.08
C ALA A 123 5.81 17.62 -3.57
N ARG A 124 6.77 17.05 -4.31
CA ARG A 124 6.88 17.25 -5.76
C ARG A 124 5.81 16.48 -6.56
N ALA A 125 5.48 15.27 -6.12
CA ALA A 125 4.57 14.40 -6.88
C ALA A 125 3.10 14.74 -6.67
N LEU A 126 2.66 14.90 -5.43
CA LEU A 126 1.23 14.99 -5.09
C LEU A 126 0.44 16.12 -5.81
N PRO A 127 1.02 17.30 -6.15
CA PRO A 127 0.33 18.28 -6.98
C PRO A 127 -0.01 17.80 -8.40
N HIS A 128 0.70 16.78 -8.88
CA HIS A 128 0.53 16.20 -10.21
C HIS A 128 -0.18 14.82 -10.18
N ALA A 129 -0.74 14.46 -9.03
CA ALA A 129 -1.47 13.20 -8.91
C ALA A 129 -2.65 13.18 -9.89
N PRO A 130 -2.87 12.06 -10.61
CA PRO A 130 -4.06 11.91 -11.43
C PRO A 130 -5.33 12.21 -10.63
N GLN A 131 -6.35 12.77 -11.31
CA GLN A 131 -7.62 13.01 -10.65
C GLN A 131 -8.26 11.69 -10.21
N LEU A 132 -8.72 11.66 -8.96
CA LEU A 132 -9.39 10.52 -8.37
C LEU A 132 -10.90 10.62 -8.61
N GLU A 133 -11.49 9.50 -9.02
CA GLU A 133 -12.93 9.31 -9.10
C GLU A 133 -13.38 8.42 -7.94
N SER A 134 -14.06 8.98 -6.95
CA SER A 134 -14.40 8.31 -5.69
C SER A 134 -15.35 7.13 -5.85
N GLN A 135 -16.16 7.10 -6.92
CA GLN A 135 -17.12 6.03 -7.22
C GLN A 135 -16.61 5.07 -8.31
N SER A 136 -15.34 5.19 -8.71
CA SER A 136 -14.79 4.34 -9.76
C SER A 136 -14.52 2.92 -9.27
N ASP A 137 -14.89 1.96 -10.11
CA ASP A 137 -14.54 0.55 -9.93
C ASP A 137 -13.18 0.17 -10.53
N ASP A 138 -12.51 1.12 -11.19
CA ASP A 138 -11.18 0.92 -11.78
C ASP A 138 -10.11 0.77 -10.69
N TRP A 139 -9.27 -0.25 -10.83
CA TRP A 139 -8.22 -0.54 -9.89
C TRP A 139 -7.19 0.58 -9.75
N GLY A 140 -6.94 1.34 -10.80
CA GLY A 140 -6.04 2.50 -10.73
C GLY A 140 -6.54 3.55 -9.76
N HIS A 141 -7.85 3.85 -9.75
CA HIS A 141 -8.45 4.77 -8.79
C HIS A 141 -8.43 4.21 -7.36
N ILE A 142 -8.72 2.92 -7.19
CA ILE A 142 -8.69 2.28 -5.87
C ILE A 142 -7.28 2.32 -5.26
N ILE A 143 -6.26 1.99 -6.05
CA ILE A 143 -4.86 1.98 -5.58
C ILE A 143 -4.38 3.41 -5.30
N LEU A 144 -4.69 4.37 -6.17
CA LEU A 144 -4.38 5.78 -5.96
C LEU A 144 -5.07 6.32 -4.70
N GLY A 145 -6.37 6.08 -4.55
CA GLY A 145 -7.16 6.50 -3.40
C GLY A 145 -6.61 5.93 -2.08
N ASN A 146 -6.23 4.65 -2.07
CA ASN A 146 -5.59 4.05 -0.90
C ASN A 146 -4.24 4.72 -0.57
N GLY A 147 -3.45 5.08 -1.59
CA GLY A 147 -2.20 5.81 -1.41
C GLY A 147 -2.41 7.21 -0.82
N LEU A 148 -3.33 7.99 -1.38
CA LEU A 148 -3.66 9.33 -0.89
C LEU A 148 -4.23 9.27 0.54
N ASN A 149 -5.11 8.31 0.83
CA ASN A 149 -5.63 8.10 2.17
C ASN A 149 -4.53 7.75 3.19
N TYR A 150 -3.55 6.95 2.80
CA TYR A 150 -2.41 6.64 3.67
C TYR A 150 -1.56 7.88 3.96
N VAL A 151 -1.31 8.75 2.97
CA VAL A 151 -0.65 10.05 3.18
C VAL A 151 -1.46 10.91 4.14
N ARG A 152 -2.79 11.01 3.94
CA ARG A 152 -3.70 11.75 4.84
C ARG A 152 -3.55 11.31 6.30
N MET A 153 -3.50 10.01 6.53
CA MET A 153 -3.44 9.44 7.89
C MET A 153 -2.06 9.56 8.55
N ARG A 154 -0.97 9.48 7.79
CA ARG A 154 0.39 9.34 8.31
C ARG A 154 1.25 10.60 8.17
N LEU A 155 0.96 11.42 7.19
CA LEU A 155 1.66 12.65 6.84
C LEU A 155 0.65 13.76 6.53
N PRO A 156 -0.22 14.14 7.50
CA PRO A 156 -1.34 15.05 7.26
C PRO A 156 -0.89 16.44 6.80
N ASP A 157 0.28 16.90 7.20
CA ASP A 157 0.89 18.15 6.77
C ASP A 157 1.24 18.13 5.26
N ILE A 158 1.84 17.04 4.79
CA ILE A 158 2.13 16.82 3.36
C ILE A 158 0.83 16.71 2.56
N TYR A 159 -0.15 15.99 3.08
CA TYR A 159 -1.45 15.84 2.43
C TYR A 159 -2.14 17.20 2.23
N ALA A 160 -2.28 17.97 3.29
CA ALA A 160 -2.96 19.25 3.26
C ALA A 160 -2.27 20.27 2.35
N ALA A 161 -0.92 20.27 2.30
CA ALA A 161 -0.14 21.21 1.52
C ALA A 161 -0.06 20.87 0.02
N HIS A 162 -0.13 19.60 -0.36
CA HIS A 162 0.27 19.18 -1.71
C HIS A 162 -0.77 18.36 -2.48
N VAL A 163 -1.79 17.79 -1.84
CA VAL A 163 -2.87 17.12 -2.56
C VAL A 163 -3.85 18.13 -3.09
N SER A 164 -4.27 18.02 -4.35
CA SER A 164 -5.25 18.91 -4.95
C SER A 164 -6.59 18.86 -4.20
N ARG A 165 -7.35 19.96 -4.22
CA ARG A 165 -8.66 20.02 -3.54
C ARG A 165 -9.64 18.97 -4.05
N ASP A 166 -9.63 18.71 -5.35
CA ASP A 166 -10.49 17.69 -5.97
C ASP A 166 -10.17 16.30 -5.41
N ASN A 167 -8.88 15.95 -5.34
CA ASN A 167 -8.46 14.70 -4.75
C ASN A 167 -8.68 14.63 -3.24
N GLN A 168 -8.57 15.74 -2.51
CA GLN A 168 -8.93 15.80 -1.09
C GLN A 168 -10.42 15.53 -0.84
N THR A 169 -11.27 15.99 -1.74
CA THR A 169 -12.73 15.77 -1.66
C THR A 169 -13.09 14.33 -2.03
N ALA A 170 -12.32 13.70 -2.93
CA ALA A 170 -12.59 12.35 -3.41
C ALA A 170 -12.09 11.23 -2.45
N VAL A 171 -11.16 11.53 -1.51
CA VAL A 171 -10.59 10.61 -0.50
C VAL A 171 -11.35 10.70 0.83
#